data_2a031340e74fcf5799ffbbf534c27e86
#
_entry.id   2a031340e74fcf5799ffbbf534c27e86
#
_cell.length_a   1.000
_cell.length_b   1.000
_cell.length_c   1.000
_cell.angle_alpha   90.00
_cell.angle_beta   90.00
_cell.angle_gamma   90.00
#
_symmetry.space_group_name_H-M   'P 1'
#
loop_
_entity.id
_entity.type
_entity.pdbx_description
1 polymer ?
#
loop_
_entity_poly.entity_id
_entity_poly.type
_entity_poly.pdbx_seq_one_letter_code
_entity_poly.pdbx_strand_id
1 'polypeptide(L)'
;MPTTRCSGPFLVVAPLSLIAQWQSEIALWSPDINCVVMHGSQQARDIILSYEFYYHEAFTPKADVQALRKKNACKFDVLLTTYEICMKDIKLFTKIDWKVLIVDEAHRLKNHQARLFEVMKTIPRQQCVLLTGTPLQNKTEELWALLHFADPTKFKNQHEFVSQFGDLRDATDVAKLHSVLKPYLLRRVKEDVEKTLPPKEEVIVEVRNFIQFSHFAGHFYYCNIE
;
A
#
# COMPACT_ATOMS: atom_id res chain seq x y z
N MET A 1 25.35 3.11 20.07
CA MET A 1 24.04 3.59 20.53
C MET A 1 23.11 2.40 20.54
N PRO A 2 22.35 2.12 21.59
CA PRO A 2 21.37 1.06 21.55
C PRO A 2 20.32 1.43 20.53
N THR A 3 20.27 0.72 19.42
CA THR A 3 19.18 0.77 18.47
C THR A 3 17.94 0.27 19.20
N THR A 4 17.07 1.18 19.59
CA THR A 4 15.73 0.83 20.10
C THR A 4 15.04 0.08 18.96
N ARG A 5 15.07 -1.25 19.02
CA ARG A 5 14.28 -2.10 18.12
C ARG A 5 12.83 -1.64 18.20
N CYS A 6 12.32 -1.04 17.16
CA CYS A 6 10.92 -0.74 17.06
C CYS A 6 10.21 -2.08 16.80
N SER A 7 9.79 -2.74 17.89
CA SER A 7 9.01 -3.99 17.76
C SER A 7 7.62 -3.67 17.20
N GLY A 8 7.19 -4.44 16.16
CA GLY A 8 5.86 -4.33 15.55
C GLY A 8 4.68 -4.37 16.53
N PRO A 9 3.49 -4.69 16.08
CA PRO A 9 3.21 -5.25 14.76
C PRO A 9 3.07 -4.20 13.65
N PHE A 10 3.61 -4.51 12.48
CA PHE A 10 3.49 -3.74 11.25
C PHE A 10 2.62 -4.50 10.26
N LEU A 11 1.70 -3.81 9.58
CA LEU A 11 0.86 -4.40 8.54
C LEU A 11 1.26 -3.86 7.17
N VAL A 12 1.61 -4.74 6.24
CA VAL A 12 1.85 -4.41 4.85
C VAL A 12 0.74 -5.02 4.00
N VAL A 13 0.03 -4.18 3.27
CA VAL A 13 -1.03 -4.59 2.34
C VAL A 13 -0.57 -4.27 0.92
N ALA A 14 -0.40 -5.31 0.11
CA ALA A 14 0.10 -5.19 -1.25
C ALA A 14 -0.75 -6.02 -2.24
N PRO A 15 -0.67 -5.72 -3.55
CA PRO A 15 -1.21 -6.61 -4.58
C PRO A 15 -0.60 -8.01 -4.50
N LEU A 16 -1.39 -9.03 -4.83
CA LEU A 16 -0.95 -10.42 -4.77
C LEU A 16 0.35 -10.68 -5.55
N SER A 17 0.49 -10.05 -6.71
CA SER A 17 1.68 -10.16 -7.56
C SER A 17 2.96 -9.63 -6.93
N LEU A 18 2.87 -8.76 -5.94
CA LEU A 18 4.01 -8.13 -5.26
C LEU A 18 4.38 -8.77 -3.91
N ILE A 19 3.55 -9.70 -3.41
CA ILE A 19 3.78 -10.33 -2.10
C ILE A 19 5.15 -11.01 -2.01
N ALA A 20 5.53 -11.79 -3.03
CA ALA A 20 6.81 -12.48 -3.04
C ALA A 20 8.00 -11.50 -3.07
N GLN A 21 7.88 -10.40 -3.82
CA GLN A 21 8.90 -9.35 -3.86
C GLN A 21 9.04 -8.66 -2.50
N TRP A 22 7.93 -8.27 -1.88
CA TRP A 22 7.94 -7.69 -0.54
C TRP A 22 8.61 -8.61 0.49
N GLN A 23 8.30 -9.92 0.45
CA GLN A 23 8.92 -10.90 1.34
C GLN A 23 10.43 -10.99 1.12
N SER A 24 10.88 -11.02 -0.13
CA SER A 24 12.30 -11.06 -0.47
C SER A 24 13.04 -9.79 -0.03
N GLU A 25 12.47 -8.63 -0.23
CA GLU A 25 13.04 -7.35 0.20
C GLU A 25 13.14 -7.26 1.73
N ILE A 26 12.09 -7.65 2.45
CA ILE A 26 12.13 -7.68 3.93
C ILE A 26 13.24 -8.61 4.42
N ALA A 27 13.36 -9.81 3.85
CA ALA A 27 14.40 -10.77 4.22
C ALA A 27 15.81 -10.25 3.92
N LEU A 28 15.99 -9.51 2.82
CA LEU A 28 17.25 -8.94 2.41
C LEU A 28 17.70 -7.78 3.33
N TRP A 29 16.80 -6.83 3.57
CA TRP A 29 17.14 -5.60 4.30
C TRP A 29 17.03 -5.73 5.82
N SER A 30 16.24 -6.68 6.29
CA SER A 30 15.96 -6.87 7.72
C SER A 30 15.81 -8.35 8.07
N PRO A 31 16.88 -9.16 7.97
CA PRO A 31 16.81 -10.62 8.13
C PRO A 31 16.36 -11.07 9.53
N ASP A 32 16.49 -10.20 10.53
CA ASP A 32 16.08 -10.48 11.92
C ASP A 32 14.58 -10.24 12.18
N ILE A 33 13.84 -9.73 11.20
CA ILE A 33 12.40 -9.45 11.32
C ILE A 33 11.60 -10.71 11.02
N ASN A 34 10.73 -11.09 11.96
CA ASN A 34 9.76 -12.15 11.71
C ASN A 34 8.61 -11.66 10.82
N CYS A 35 8.68 -11.99 9.52
CA CYS A 35 7.69 -11.63 8.52
C CYS A 35 6.78 -12.82 8.23
N VAL A 36 5.50 -12.70 8.57
CA VAL A 36 4.46 -13.69 8.29
C VAL A 36 3.64 -13.24 7.08
N VAL A 37 3.46 -14.16 6.11
CA VAL A 37 2.63 -13.91 4.92
C VAL A 37 1.26 -14.54 5.14
N MET A 38 0.20 -13.72 5.20
CA MET A 38 -1.17 -14.18 5.32
C MET A 38 -1.88 -14.17 3.97
N HIS A 39 -1.94 -15.34 3.35
CA HIS A 39 -2.51 -15.53 2.02
C HIS A 39 -3.03 -16.97 1.86
N GLY A 40 -3.84 -17.21 0.83
CA GLY A 40 -4.29 -18.54 0.42
C GLY A 40 -5.75 -18.86 0.80
N SER A 41 -6.07 -20.18 0.82
CA SER A 41 -7.41 -20.68 1.17
C SER A 41 -7.76 -20.36 2.64
N GLN A 42 -9.03 -20.51 3.01
CA GLN A 42 -9.44 -20.36 4.41
C GLN A 42 -8.67 -21.30 5.32
N GLN A 43 -8.55 -22.57 4.93
CA GLN A 43 -7.81 -23.57 5.71
C GLN A 43 -6.34 -23.19 5.92
N ALA A 44 -5.67 -22.69 4.86
CA ALA A 44 -4.28 -22.23 4.97
C ALA A 44 -4.16 -21.06 5.95
N ARG A 45 -5.09 -20.09 5.89
CA ARG A 45 -5.10 -18.94 6.80
C ARG A 45 -5.39 -19.33 8.25
N ASP A 46 -6.27 -20.32 8.47
CA ASP A 46 -6.56 -20.86 9.81
C ASP A 46 -5.32 -21.52 10.42
N ILE A 47 -4.51 -22.21 9.61
CA ILE A 47 -3.22 -22.76 10.04
C ILE A 47 -2.25 -21.65 10.42
N ILE A 48 -2.10 -20.61 9.56
CA ILE A 48 -1.24 -19.47 9.83
C ILE A 48 -1.65 -18.77 11.13
N LEU A 49 -2.96 -18.53 11.32
CA LEU A 49 -3.50 -17.96 12.54
C LEU A 49 -3.18 -18.79 13.78
N SER A 50 -3.29 -20.10 13.67
CA SER A 50 -3.06 -21.01 14.79
C SER A 50 -1.60 -21.09 15.21
N TYR A 51 -0.66 -21.03 14.27
CA TYR A 51 0.76 -21.29 14.56
C TYR A 51 1.65 -20.05 14.53
N GLU A 52 1.33 -19.02 13.74
CA GLU A 52 2.21 -17.89 13.50
C GLU A 52 1.76 -16.59 14.18
N PHE A 53 0.50 -16.48 14.60
CA PHE A 53 -0.02 -15.23 15.14
C PHE A 53 0.26 -15.01 16.61
N TYR A 54 0.06 -16.04 17.45
CA TYR A 54 0.13 -15.91 18.90
C TYR A 54 1.00 -17.00 19.53
N TYR A 55 1.55 -16.69 20.68
CA TYR A 55 2.34 -17.64 21.46
C TYR A 55 1.46 -18.76 22.05
N HIS A 56 1.87 -20.01 21.84
CA HIS A 56 1.20 -21.20 22.37
C HIS A 56 1.92 -21.74 23.61
N GLU A 57 1.17 -22.27 24.59
CA GLU A 57 1.70 -22.85 25.83
C GLU A 57 2.60 -24.07 25.60
N ALA A 58 2.39 -24.76 24.46
CA ALA A 58 3.18 -25.95 24.13
C ALA A 58 4.66 -25.65 23.81
N PHE A 59 4.99 -24.42 23.43
CA PHE A 59 6.33 -24.05 22.94
C PHE A 59 7.00 -22.90 23.70
N THR A 60 6.33 -22.36 24.71
CA THR A 60 6.81 -21.20 25.45
C THR A 60 6.63 -21.43 26.96
N PRO A 61 7.57 -21.05 27.84
CA PRO A 61 7.40 -21.16 29.28
C PRO A 61 6.08 -20.54 29.76
N LYS A 62 5.32 -21.25 30.60
CA LYS A 62 3.95 -20.84 31.00
C LYS A 62 3.85 -19.43 31.57
N ALA A 63 4.87 -18.99 32.32
CA ALA A 63 4.91 -17.64 32.91
C ALA A 63 4.98 -16.56 31.84
N ASP A 64 5.80 -16.76 30.79
CA ASP A 64 5.99 -15.80 29.71
C ASP A 64 4.78 -15.74 28.77
N VAL A 65 4.13 -16.89 28.52
CA VAL A 65 2.91 -16.95 27.69
C VAL A 65 1.77 -16.14 28.29
N GLN A 66 1.55 -16.23 29.62
CA GLN A 66 0.49 -15.45 30.27
C GLN A 66 0.75 -13.94 30.18
N ALA A 67 2.00 -13.51 30.34
CA ALA A 67 2.37 -12.10 30.19
C ALA A 67 2.19 -11.59 28.75
N LEU A 68 2.57 -12.39 27.75
CA LEU A 68 2.44 -12.07 26.34
C LEU A 68 0.97 -12.07 25.88
N ARG A 69 0.17 -13.02 26.35
CA ARG A 69 -1.28 -13.05 26.08
C ARG A 69 -2.02 -11.86 26.69
N LYS A 70 -1.69 -11.45 27.90
CA LYS A 70 -2.26 -10.25 28.54
C LYS A 70 -1.96 -8.97 27.75
N LYS A 71 -0.86 -8.95 27.00
CA LYS A 71 -0.45 -7.81 26.16
C LYS A 71 -0.96 -7.93 24.70
N ASN A 72 -1.72 -8.96 24.35
CA ASN A 72 -2.09 -9.30 22.94
C ASN A 72 -0.86 -9.28 22.00
N ALA A 73 0.28 -9.76 22.50
CA ALA A 73 1.53 -9.71 21.76
C ALA A 73 1.47 -10.66 20.55
N CYS A 74 1.69 -10.10 19.38
CA CYS A 74 1.85 -10.87 18.16
C CYS A 74 3.23 -11.55 18.15
N LYS A 75 3.29 -12.76 17.59
CA LYS A 75 4.52 -13.52 17.42
C LYS A 75 5.37 -13.00 16.26
N PHE A 76 4.76 -12.26 15.35
CA PHE A 76 5.40 -11.65 14.19
C PHE A 76 5.69 -10.16 14.41
N ASP A 77 6.67 -9.63 13.69
CA ASP A 77 6.95 -8.19 13.60
C ASP A 77 6.20 -7.56 12.43
N VAL A 78 6.19 -8.24 11.26
CA VAL A 78 5.52 -7.81 10.04
C VAL A 78 4.51 -8.86 9.60
N LEU A 79 3.29 -8.41 9.34
CA LEU A 79 2.28 -9.20 8.64
C LEU A 79 2.12 -8.66 7.22
N LEU A 80 2.40 -9.49 6.23
CA LEU A 80 2.25 -9.19 4.82
C LEU A 80 0.99 -9.87 4.28
N THR A 81 0.09 -9.11 3.68
CA THR A 81 -1.18 -9.63 3.18
C THR A 81 -1.68 -8.87 1.96
N THR A 82 -2.83 -9.30 1.41
CA THR A 82 -3.47 -8.65 0.25
C THR A 82 -4.73 -7.89 0.63
N TYR A 83 -5.16 -6.98 -0.23
CA TYR A 83 -6.41 -6.25 -0.09
C TYR A 83 -7.62 -7.16 0.07
N GLU A 84 -7.64 -8.24 -0.71
CA GLU A 84 -8.74 -9.21 -0.73
C GLU A 84 -8.85 -9.94 0.61
N ILE A 85 -7.72 -10.28 1.23
CA ILE A 85 -7.70 -10.93 2.56
C ILE A 85 -8.09 -9.93 3.64
N CYS A 86 -7.62 -8.68 3.57
CA CYS A 86 -8.08 -7.63 4.49
C CYS A 86 -9.60 -7.47 4.47
N MET A 87 -10.21 -7.51 3.28
CA MET A 87 -11.67 -7.40 3.15
C MET A 87 -12.42 -8.63 3.67
N LYS A 88 -11.85 -9.84 3.50
CA LYS A 88 -12.47 -11.09 3.96
C LYS A 88 -12.40 -11.24 5.49
N ASP A 89 -11.23 -10.97 6.05
CA ASP A 89 -10.91 -11.26 7.44
C ASP A 89 -10.76 -9.99 8.29
N ILE A 90 -11.48 -8.91 7.95
CA ILE A 90 -11.35 -7.60 8.60
C ILE A 90 -11.41 -7.66 10.12
N LYS A 91 -12.23 -8.54 10.69
CA LYS A 91 -12.36 -8.71 12.14
C LYS A 91 -11.05 -9.13 12.82
N LEU A 92 -10.14 -9.78 12.09
CA LEU A 92 -8.82 -10.11 12.59
C LEU A 92 -7.94 -8.86 12.68
N PHE A 93 -7.89 -8.09 11.58
CA PHE A 93 -7.03 -6.91 11.48
C PHE A 93 -7.47 -5.78 12.43
N THR A 94 -8.76 -5.69 12.75
CA THR A 94 -9.28 -4.69 13.70
C THR A 94 -9.01 -5.01 15.18
N LYS A 95 -8.60 -6.24 15.50
CA LYS A 95 -8.26 -6.64 16.88
C LYS A 95 -6.81 -6.35 17.26
N ILE A 96 -5.97 -5.98 16.31
CA ILE A 96 -4.55 -5.75 16.50
C ILE A 96 -4.29 -4.24 16.41
N ASP A 97 -3.59 -3.69 17.39
CA ASP A 97 -3.16 -2.29 17.39
C ASP A 97 -1.86 -2.15 16.58
N TRP A 98 -2.02 -1.86 15.29
CA TRP A 98 -0.87 -1.74 14.39
C TRP A 98 -0.08 -0.46 14.65
N LYS A 99 1.24 -0.58 14.73
CA LYS A 99 2.11 0.60 14.80
C LYS A 99 2.17 1.34 13.47
N VAL A 100 2.34 0.60 12.39
CA VAL A 100 2.35 1.17 11.05
C VAL A 100 1.49 0.30 10.12
N LEU A 101 0.67 0.96 9.33
CA LEU A 101 0.00 0.38 8.17
C LEU A 101 0.69 0.89 6.91
N ILE A 102 1.26 -0.01 6.12
CA ILE A 102 1.84 0.28 4.82
C ILE A 102 0.91 -0.27 3.74
N VAL A 103 0.50 0.57 2.82
CA VAL A 103 -0.41 0.21 1.73
C VAL A 103 0.31 0.45 0.40
N ASP A 104 0.61 -0.62 -0.30
CA ASP A 104 1.24 -0.56 -1.61
C ASP A 104 0.17 -0.46 -2.71
N GLU A 105 0.51 0.19 -3.82
CA GLU A 105 -0.44 0.55 -4.87
C GLU A 105 -1.70 1.24 -4.33
N ALA A 106 -1.49 2.21 -3.46
CA ALA A 106 -2.54 2.90 -2.71
C ALA A 106 -3.52 3.67 -3.61
N HIS A 107 -3.26 3.79 -4.92
CA HIS A 107 -4.23 4.32 -5.89
C HIS A 107 -5.56 3.53 -5.85
N ARG A 108 -5.58 2.30 -5.37
CA ARG A 108 -6.81 1.51 -5.13
C ARG A 108 -7.73 2.14 -4.06
N LEU A 109 -7.20 3.03 -3.22
CA LEU A 109 -7.96 3.77 -2.19
C LEU A 109 -8.44 5.16 -2.63
N LYS A 110 -8.25 5.53 -3.89
CA LYS A 110 -8.65 6.85 -4.42
C LYS A 110 -10.16 7.13 -4.31
N ASN A 111 -10.99 6.11 -4.36
CA ASN A 111 -12.43 6.25 -4.21
C ASN A 111 -12.81 6.03 -2.74
N HIS A 112 -13.02 7.13 -2.01
CA HIS A 112 -13.42 7.12 -0.60
C HIS A 112 -14.81 6.52 -0.35
N GLN A 113 -15.68 6.44 -1.38
CA GLN A 113 -16.99 5.79 -1.29
C GLN A 113 -16.93 4.29 -1.53
N ALA A 114 -15.77 3.77 -1.97
CA ALA A 114 -15.63 2.34 -2.22
C ALA A 114 -15.59 1.55 -0.91
N ARG A 115 -16.21 0.36 -0.93
CA ARG A 115 -16.20 -0.57 0.21
C ARG A 115 -14.78 -0.86 0.71
N LEU A 116 -13.81 -0.94 -0.19
CA LEU A 116 -12.41 -1.17 0.18
C LEU A 116 -11.88 -0.06 1.10
N PHE A 117 -12.12 1.22 0.75
CA PHE A 117 -11.70 2.37 1.54
C PHE A 117 -12.28 2.32 2.95
N GLU A 118 -13.60 2.11 3.06
CA GLU A 118 -14.29 2.05 4.34
C GLU A 118 -13.79 0.91 5.22
N VAL A 119 -13.58 -0.27 4.63
CA VAL A 119 -13.04 -1.43 5.36
C VAL A 119 -11.62 -1.15 5.84
N MET A 120 -10.73 -0.68 4.97
CA MET A 120 -9.33 -0.41 5.33
C MET A 120 -9.20 0.70 6.37
N LYS A 121 -10.11 1.68 6.37
CA LYS A 121 -10.14 2.76 7.34
C LYS A 121 -10.42 2.27 8.77
N THR A 122 -11.12 1.15 8.95
CA THR A 122 -11.42 0.58 10.27
C THR A 122 -10.22 -0.09 10.96
N ILE A 123 -9.13 -0.34 10.24
CA ILE A 123 -7.91 -0.94 10.79
C ILE A 123 -7.22 0.07 11.72
N PRO A 124 -7.10 -0.23 13.04
CA PRO A 124 -6.45 0.66 13.99
C PRO A 124 -4.95 0.76 13.68
N ARG A 125 -4.41 1.97 13.66
CA ARG A 125 -3.00 2.22 13.34
C ARG A 125 -2.52 3.52 13.96
N GLN A 126 -1.25 3.55 14.35
CA GLN A 126 -0.61 4.77 14.85
C GLN A 126 -0.08 5.63 13.69
N GLN A 127 0.49 4.99 12.67
CA GLN A 127 1.02 5.65 11.48
C GLN A 127 0.54 4.95 10.21
N CYS A 128 0.50 5.70 9.10
CA CYS A 128 0.10 5.18 7.80
C CYS A 128 1.09 5.64 6.73
N VAL A 129 1.53 4.71 5.89
CA VAL A 129 2.38 4.96 4.73
C VAL A 129 1.66 4.44 3.49
N LEU A 130 1.50 5.30 2.50
CA LEU A 130 0.87 4.97 1.22
C LEU A 130 1.92 5.02 0.13
N LEU A 131 2.11 3.91 -0.57
CA LEU A 131 2.99 3.80 -1.72
C LEU A 131 2.16 3.76 -2.99
N THR A 132 2.48 4.61 -3.96
CA THR A 132 1.77 4.65 -5.24
C THR A 132 2.63 5.26 -6.33
N GLY A 133 2.65 4.64 -7.50
CA GLY A 133 3.31 5.18 -8.69
C GLY A 133 2.57 6.37 -9.31
N THR A 134 1.27 6.52 -9.04
CA THR A 134 0.41 7.50 -9.68
C THR A 134 -0.47 8.28 -8.69
N PRO A 135 0.14 9.10 -7.80
CA PRO A 135 -0.62 9.77 -6.73
C PRO A 135 -1.58 10.87 -7.23
N LEU A 136 -1.32 11.46 -8.40
CA LEU A 136 -1.93 12.70 -8.86
C LEU A 136 -2.33 12.62 -10.32
N GLN A 137 -3.22 11.69 -10.69
CA GLN A 137 -3.51 11.59 -12.12
C GLN A 137 -4.54 12.57 -12.65
N ASN A 138 -5.53 13.07 -11.92
CA ASN A 138 -6.46 14.03 -12.56
C ASN A 138 -7.51 14.69 -11.66
N LYS A 139 -7.64 14.32 -10.38
CA LYS A 139 -8.72 14.87 -9.54
C LYS A 139 -8.24 15.17 -8.12
N THR A 140 -8.47 16.40 -7.68
CA THR A 140 -8.19 16.86 -6.31
C THR A 140 -8.92 16.00 -5.26
N GLU A 141 -10.09 15.45 -5.61
CA GLU A 141 -10.85 14.52 -4.78
C GLU A 141 -10.11 13.21 -4.49
N GLU A 142 -9.40 12.66 -5.48
CA GLU A 142 -8.60 11.43 -5.31
C GLU A 142 -7.40 11.67 -4.39
N LEU A 143 -6.76 12.84 -4.52
CA LEU A 143 -5.71 13.26 -3.63
C LEU A 143 -6.22 13.43 -2.20
N TRP A 144 -7.36 14.10 -2.04
CA TRP A 144 -7.99 14.25 -0.73
C TRP A 144 -8.28 12.88 -0.09
N ALA A 145 -8.79 11.91 -0.85
CA ALA A 145 -9.08 10.58 -0.32
C ALA A 145 -7.83 9.90 0.27
N LEU A 146 -6.68 9.98 -0.41
CA LEU A 146 -5.42 9.42 0.08
C LEU A 146 -4.92 10.17 1.33
N LEU A 147 -5.00 11.49 1.35
CA LEU A 147 -4.62 12.31 2.50
C LEU A 147 -5.54 12.06 3.70
N HIS A 148 -6.86 11.96 3.47
CA HIS A 148 -7.82 11.62 4.50
C HIS A 148 -7.61 10.21 5.05
N PHE A 149 -7.20 9.27 4.20
CA PHE A 149 -6.83 7.92 4.65
C PHE A 149 -5.58 7.94 5.53
N ALA A 150 -4.56 8.71 5.16
CA ALA A 150 -3.30 8.81 5.90
C ALA A 150 -3.46 9.58 7.22
N ASP A 151 -4.15 10.73 7.18
CA ASP A 151 -4.39 11.59 8.35
C ASP A 151 -5.85 12.13 8.34
N PRO A 152 -6.79 11.34 8.87
CA PRO A 152 -8.21 11.72 8.92
C PRO A 152 -8.48 12.88 9.89
N THR A 153 -7.54 13.20 10.77
CA THR A 153 -7.72 14.30 11.74
C THR A 153 -7.51 15.66 11.09
N LYS A 154 -6.57 15.75 10.17
CA LYS A 154 -6.25 16.99 9.45
C LYS A 154 -7.12 17.19 8.21
N PHE A 155 -7.35 16.14 7.44
CA PHE A 155 -8.10 16.22 6.18
C PHE A 155 -9.56 15.73 6.36
N LYS A 156 -10.32 16.36 7.26
CA LYS A 156 -11.68 15.91 7.61
C LYS A 156 -12.71 16.18 6.53
N ASN A 157 -12.63 17.35 5.89
CA ASN A 157 -13.69 17.89 5.03
C ASN A 157 -13.24 17.90 3.56
N GLN A 158 -13.84 17.01 2.76
CA GLN A 158 -13.59 16.94 1.33
C GLN A 158 -13.98 18.22 0.60
N HIS A 159 -15.16 18.75 0.90
CA HIS A 159 -15.70 19.93 0.22
C HIS A 159 -14.80 21.15 0.42
N GLU A 160 -14.31 21.35 1.64
CA GLU A 160 -13.38 22.43 1.95
C GLU A 160 -12.07 22.30 1.18
N PHE A 161 -11.49 21.08 1.16
CA PHE A 161 -10.26 20.81 0.42
C PHE A 161 -10.45 21.01 -1.09
N VAL A 162 -11.54 20.52 -1.67
CA VAL A 162 -11.83 20.68 -3.09
C VAL A 162 -12.17 22.13 -3.45
N SER A 163 -12.89 22.87 -2.59
CA SER A 163 -13.16 24.28 -2.84
C SER A 163 -11.89 25.14 -2.80
N GLN A 164 -10.93 24.75 -1.97
CA GLN A 164 -9.65 25.47 -1.85
C GLN A 164 -8.66 25.12 -2.95
N PHE A 165 -8.66 23.86 -3.44
CA PHE A 165 -7.64 23.35 -4.36
C PHE A 165 -8.21 22.70 -5.65
N GLY A 166 -9.51 22.77 -5.87
CA GLY A 166 -10.19 22.11 -7.01
C GLY A 166 -9.90 22.76 -8.36
N ASP A 167 -9.84 24.08 -8.38
CA ASP A 167 -9.56 24.89 -9.57
C ASP A 167 -8.13 25.46 -9.51
N LEU A 168 -7.15 24.59 -9.72
CA LEU A 168 -5.72 24.98 -9.77
C LEU A 168 -5.40 25.74 -11.05
N ARG A 169 -6.02 26.92 -11.25
CA ARG A 169 -5.78 27.78 -12.44
C ARG A 169 -4.60 28.70 -12.26
N ASP A 170 -4.29 29.05 -11.00
CA ASP A 170 -3.25 30.03 -10.70
C ASP A 170 -2.03 29.37 -10.07
N ALA A 171 -0.83 29.84 -10.44
CA ALA A 171 0.44 29.36 -9.87
C ALA A 171 0.52 29.52 -8.34
N THR A 172 -0.21 30.48 -7.77
CA THR A 172 -0.30 30.74 -6.33
C THR A 172 -1.03 29.60 -5.60
N ASP A 173 -2.08 29.02 -6.18
CA ASP A 173 -2.84 27.93 -5.57
C ASP A 173 -2.10 26.61 -5.66
N VAL A 174 -1.36 26.39 -6.75
CA VAL A 174 -0.42 25.27 -6.89
C VAL A 174 0.67 25.34 -5.81
N ALA A 175 1.25 26.51 -5.57
CA ALA A 175 2.27 26.69 -4.52
C ALA A 175 1.72 26.46 -3.11
N LYS A 176 0.48 26.90 -2.82
CA LYS A 176 -0.21 26.61 -1.55
C LYS A 176 -0.44 25.10 -1.37
N LEU A 177 -0.95 24.41 -2.40
CA LEU A 177 -1.14 22.97 -2.35
C LEU A 177 0.18 22.24 -2.09
N HIS A 178 1.26 22.62 -2.78
CA HIS A 178 2.58 22.03 -2.56
C HIS A 178 3.07 22.24 -1.12
N SER A 179 2.84 23.41 -0.52
CA SER A 179 3.21 23.65 0.88
C SER A 179 2.47 22.74 1.87
N VAL A 180 1.18 22.48 1.62
CA VAL A 180 0.35 21.57 2.42
C VAL A 180 0.78 20.11 2.23
N LEU A 181 1.17 19.73 1.02
CA LEU A 181 1.59 18.36 0.68
C LEU A 181 3.02 18.03 1.12
N LYS A 182 3.90 19.02 1.22
CA LYS A 182 5.32 18.80 1.54
C LYS A 182 5.60 17.89 2.74
N PRO A 183 4.86 17.97 3.87
CA PRO A 183 5.06 17.05 5.00
C PRO A 183 4.47 15.65 4.79
N TYR A 184 3.62 15.45 3.77
CA TYR A 184 2.89 14.19 3.54
C TYR A 184 3.35 13.45 2.29
N LEU A 185 3.99 14.15 1.33
CA LEU A 185 4.33 13.61 0.03
C LEU A 185 5.83 13.60 -0.20
N LEU A 186 6.39 12.40 -0.37
CA LEU A 186 7.74 12.23 -0.88
C LEU A 186 7.67 11.78 -2.35
N ARG A 187 8.03 12.66 -3.26
CA ARG A 187 8.08 12.37 -4.70
C ARG A 187 9.44 12.72 -5.28
N ARG A 188 9.96 11.83 -6.12
CA ARG A 188 11.15 12.09 -6.94
C ARG A 188 10.75 11.93 -8.41
N VAL A 189 11.17 12.85 -9.24
CA VAL A 189 10.98 12.79 -10.70
C VAL A 189 12.24 12.17 -11.29
N LYS A 190 12.08 11.42 -12.39
CA LYS A 190 13.18 10.68 -13.02
C LYS A 190 14.33 11.60 -13.40
N GLU A 191 14.01 12.79 -13.92
CA GLU A 191 14.98 13.81 -14.33
C GLU A 191 15.82 14.35 -13.18
N ASP A 192 15.31 14.32 -11.94
CA ASP A 192 16.02 14.80 -10.76
C ASP A 192 17.02 13.76 -10.22
N VAL A 193 16.75 12.48 -10.45
CA VAL A 193 17.50 11.37 -9.83
C VAL A 193 18.50 10.75 -10.81
N GLU A 194 18.13 10.62 -12.10
CA GLU A 194 18.94 9.93 -13.11
C GLU A 194 19.13 10.81 -14.35
N LYS A 195 20.31 11.40 -14.45
CA LYS A 195 20.68 12.34 -15.54
C LYS A 195 21.40 11.64 -16.71
N THR A 196 21.75 10.36 -16.55
CA THR A 196 22.53 9.62 -17.56
C THR A 196 21.66 8.93 -18.60
N LEU A 197 20.35 8.87 -18.39
CA LEU A 197 19.44 8.25 -19.34
C LEU A 197 19.26 9.12 -20.60
N PRO A 198 19.35 8.52 -21.79
CA PRO A 198 19.09 9.23 -23.02
C PRO A 198 17.64 9.77 -23.07
N PRO A 199 17.39 10.85 -23.79
CA PRO A 199 16.04 11.36 -23.97
C PRO A 199 15.15 10.31 -24.63
N LYS A 200 13.89 10.20 -24.17
CA LYS A 200 12.89 9.31 -24.76
C LYS A 200 12.44 9.89 -26.10
N GLU A 201 12.63 9.15 -27.19
CA GLU A 201 12.00 9.45 -28.48
C GLU A 201 10.65 8.73 -28.58
N GLU A 202 9.58 9.48 -28.78
CA GLU A 202 8.26 8.91 -29.08
C GLU A 202 7.94 9.13 -30.56
N VAL A 203 7.88 8.04 -31.32
CA VAL A 203 7.48 8.07 -32.72
C VAL A 203 6.04 7.58 -32.81
N ILE A 204 5.13 8.47 -33.24
CA ILE A 204 3.74 8.09 -33.53
C ILE A 204 3.69 7.60 -34.98
N VAL A 205 3.47 6.30 -35.16
CA VAL A 205 3.29 5.70 -36.48
C VAL A 205 1.78 5.53 -36.72
N GLU A 206 1.23 6.31 -37.64
CA GLU A 206 -0.14 6.11 -38.11
C GLU A 206 -0.21 4.91 -39.04
N VAL A 207 -0.79 3.81 -38.54
CA VAL A 207 -1.09 2.63 -39.37
C VAL A 207 -2.48 2.78 -39.94
N ARG A 208 -2.57 2.99 -41.26
CA ARG A 208 -3.86 2.92 -42.00
C ARG A 208 -4.35 1.46 -41.95
N ASN A 209 -5.52 1.25 -41.34
CA ASN A 209 -6.18 -0.05 -41.34
C ASN A 209 -6.47 -0.45 -42.78
N PHE A 210 -5.71 -1.40 -43.31
CA PHE A 210 -6.14 -2.14 -44.51
C PHE A 210 -7.32 -3.03 -44.12
N ILE A 211 -8.49 -2.74 -44.64
CA ILE A 211 -9.76 -3.48 -44.47
C ILE A 211 -9.66 -4.86 -45.17
N GLN A 212 -8.63 -5.62 -44.89
CA GLN A 212 -8.45 -6.94 -45.53
C GLN A 212 -8.01 -8.05 -44.56
N PHE A 213 -8.20 -7.87 -43.25
CA PHE A 213 -7.97 -8.94 -42.27
C PHE A 213 -9.22 -9.29 -41.47
N SER A 214 -10.32 -9.58 -42.15
CA SER A 214 -11.52 -10.14 -41.49
C SER A 214 -11.55 -11.68 -41.44
N HIS A 215 -10.40 -12.37 -41.48
CA HIS A 215 -10.45 -13.84 -41.45
C HIS A 215 -9.28 -14.56 -40.78
N PHE A 216 -8.58 -13.96 -39.82
CA PHE A 216 -7.71 -14.76 -38.94
C PHE A 216 -7.80 -14.25 -37.49
N ALA A 217 -8.54 -15.00 -36.69
CA ALA A 217 -8.55 -14.89 -35.26
C ALA A 217 -7.19 -15.30 -34.68
N GLY A 218 -6.65 -14.43 -33.81
CA GLY A 218 -5.70 -14.81 -32.78
C GLY A 218 -4.24 -14.96 -33.19
N HIS A 219 -3.51 -13.86 -33.21
CA HIS A 219 -2.12 -13.80 -32.73
C HIS A 219 -1.69 -12.31 -32.72
N PHE A 220 -1.58 -11.74 -31.53
CA PHE A 220 -0.89 -10.48 -31.35
C PHE A 220 0.63 -10.74 -31.41
N TYR A 221 1.28 -10.24 -32.43
CA TYR A 221 2.74 -10.18 -32.47
C TYR A 221 3.19 -8.85 -31.87
N TYR A 222 3.89 -8.93 -30.75
CA TYR A 222 4.74 -7.84 -30.30
C TYR A 222 5.96 -7.81 -31.21
N CYS A 223 6.13 -6.77 -32.04
CA CYS A 223 7.41 -6.47 -32.64
C CYS A 223 8.32 -5.82 -31.60
N ASN A 224 9.26 -6.57 -31.05
CA ASN A 224 10.45 -5.99 -30.44
C ASN A 224 11.34 -5.48 -31.59
N ILE A 225 11.55 -4.16 -31.63
CA ILE A 225 12.62 -3.57 -32.43
C ILE A 225 13.80 -3.43 -31.46
N GLU A 226 14.90 -4.11 -31.75
CA GLU A 226 16.21 -3.99 -31.08
C GLU A 226 16.80 -2.59 -31.24
#